data_565af6a5a4b53498bbf3685da9358a69
#
_entry.id   565af6a5a4b53498bbf3685da9358a69
#
_cell.length_a   1.000
_cell.length_b   1.000
_cell.length_c   1.000
_cell.angle_alpha   90.00
_cell.angle_beta   90.00
_cell.angle_gamma   90.00
#
_symmetry.space_group_name_H-M   'P 1'
#
loop_
_entity.id
_entity.type
_entity.pdbx_description
1 polymer ?
#
loop_
_entity_poly.entity_id
_entity_poly.type
_entity_poly.pdbx_seq_one_letter_code
_entity_poly.pdbx_strand_id
1 'polypeptide(L)'
;MKNITTTILLILLSLLSYSQEAYRDTIIERAIFNEVNRHRDSVGVPMVEFNTNNTIAVPWAETLVKHDLETGGVIYHCDCNPGIEIIAFIVIGDQDKVTLSSDEIAEITVKAWDNSPSHKEGMENKNMKRGFNAVYVFKSNRADGKYVALSVYQFIRDKEYYANLDWDENTRVRIP
;
A
#
# COMPACT_ATOMS: atom_id res chain seq x y z
N MET A 1 35.50 36.04 -4.62
CA MET A 1 35.36 34.61 -4.93
C MET A 1 34.90 33.74 -3.74
N LYS A 2 35.06 34.15 -2.48
CA LYS A 2 34.64 33.33 -1.29
C LYS A 2 33.13 33.08 -1.14
N ASN A 3 32.26 33.96 -1.65
CA ASN A 3 30.82 33.88 -1.42
C ASN A 3 30.08 32.90 -2.38
N ILE A 4 30.65 32.67 -3.57
CA ILE A 4 30.03 31.77 -4.57
C ILE A 4 30.13 30.31 -4.14
N THR A 5 31.26 29.90 -3.57
CA THR A 5 31.49 28.54 -3.11
C THR A 5 30.57 28.16 -1.96
N THR A 6 30.32 29.11 -1.03
CA THR A 6 29.41 28.90 0.11
C THR A 6 27.96 28.79 -0.34
N THR A 7 27.53 29.59 -1.31
CA THR A 7 26.17 29.54 -1.86
C THR A 7 25.91 28.23 -2.61
N ILE A 8 26.87 27.76 -3.42
CA ILE A 8 26.77 26.47 -4.14
C ILE A 8 26.70 25.29 -3.15
N LEU A 9 27.49 25.34 -2.07
CA LEU A 9 27.50 24.29 -1.04
C LEU A 9 26.14 24.25 -0.30
N LEU A 10 25.54 25.39 0.01
CA LEU A 10 24.24 25.48 0.64
C LEU A 10 23.12 24.96 -0.26
N ILE A 11 23.17 25.26 -1.56
CA ILE A 11 22.22 24.73 -2.55
C ILE A 11 22.38 23.20 -2.70
N LEU A 12 23.60 22.70 -2.75
CA LEU A 12 23.86 21.25 -2.80
C LEU A 12 23.41 20.55 -1.52
N LEU A 13 23.61 21.14 -0.34
CA LEU A 13 23.12 20.61 0.92
C LEU A 13 21.59 20.62 1.00
N SER A 14 20.92 21.64 0.47
CA SER A 14 19.46 21.67 0.39
C SER A 14 18.88 20.65 -0.58
N LEU A 15 19.57 20.35 -1.67
CA LEU A 15 19.18 19.29 -2.61
C LEU A 15 19.40 17.88 -2.05
N LEU A 16 20.36 17.69 -1.16
CA LEU A 16 20.59 16.41 -0.46
C LEU A 16 19.60 16.18 0.67
N SER A 17 18.92 17.21 1.16
CA SER A 17 17.97 17.09 2.27
C SER A 17 16.56 16.64 1.85
N TYR A 18 16.29 16.44 0.58
CA TYR A 18 14.94 16.21 0.04
C TYR A 18 14.73 14.85 -0.63
N SER A 19 15.48 13.83 -0.21
CA SER A 19 15.18 12.47 -0.64
C SER A 19 14.75 11.62 0.55
N GLN A 20 13.57 11.90 1.08
CA GLN A 20 12.87 10.89 1.87
C GLN A 20 12.23 9.91 0.88
N GLU A 21 13.05 9.00 0.40
CA GLU A 21 12.58 7.99 -0.53
C GLU A 21 11.56 7.08 0.15
N ALA A 22 10.34 7.10 -0.37
CA ALA A 22 9.41 6.02 -0.16
C ALA A 22 9.98 4.77 -0.81
N TYR A 23 10.01 3.66 -0.10
CA TYR A 23 10.44 2.39 -0.65
C TYR A 23 9.39 1.32 -0.47
N ARG A 24 9.31 0.44 -1.45
CA ARG A 24 8.44 -0.73 -1.40
C ARG A 24 9.06 -1.80 -0.51
N ASP A 25 8.31 -2.31 0.46
CA ASP A 25 8.78 -3.34 1.40
C ASP A 25 8.09 -4.69 1.16
N THR A 26 8.79 -5.57 0.45
CA THR A 26 8.27 -6.90 0.10
C THR A 26 8.23 -7.87 1.28
N ILE A 27 8.95 -7.57 2.37
CA ILE A 27 8.91 -8.39 3.61
C ILE A 27 7.58 -8.11 4.32
N ILE A 28 7.22 -6.85 4.49
CA ILE A 28 5.94 -6.45 5.07
C ILE A 28 4.78 -6.92 4.17
N GLU A 29 4.90 -6.81 2.83
CA GLU A 29 3.89 -7.36 1.90
C GLU A 29 3.61 -8.83 2.19
N ARG A 30 4.66 -9.63 2.35
CA ARG A 30 4.53 -11.06 2.61
C ARG A 30 3.95 -11.33 4.00
N ALA A 31 4.36 -10.57 5.01
CA ALA A 31 3.84 -10.71 6.37
C ALA A 31 2.33 -10.42 6.41
N ILE A 32 1.88 -9.33 5.80
CA ILE A 32 0.44 -8.98 5.72
C ILE A 32 -0.34 -10.05 4.94
N PHE A 33 0.20 -10.55 3.82
CA PHE A 33 -0.45 -11.61 3.06
C PHE A 33 -0.65 -12.88 3.88
N ASN A 34 0.36 -13.30 4.63
CA ASN A 34 0.29 -14.47 5.49
C ASN A 34 -0.73 -14.26 6.62
N GLU A 35 -0.75 -13.08 7.20
CA GLU A 35 -1.68 -12.72 8.28
C GLU A 35 -3.13 -12.68 7.80
N VAL A 36 -3.40 -12.14 6.61
CA VAL A 36 -4.72 -12.20 5.97
C VAL A 36 -5.17 -13.65 5.80
N ASN A 37 -4.29 -14.53 5.33
CA ASN A 37 -4.62 -15.95 5.17
C ASN A 37 -4.83 -16.66 6.52
N ARG A 38 -4.07 -16.29 7.55
CA ARG A 38 -4.29 -16.80 8.91
C ARG A 38 -5.65 -16.37 9.47
N HIS A 39 -6.04 -15.10 9.24
CA HIS A 39 -7.37 -14.62 9.60
C HIS A 39 -8.46 -15.39 8.85
N ARG A 40 -8.36 -15.52 7.52
CA ARG A 40 -9.33 -16.25 6.68
C ARG A 40 -9.51 -17.69 7.14
N ASP A 41 -8.43 -18.42 7.43
CA ASP A 41 -8.47 -19.78 7.96
C ASP A 41 -9.18 -19.83 9.32
N SER A 42 -8.89 -18.90 10.21
CA SER A 42 -9.48 -18.84 11.55
C SER A 42 -11.01 -18.66 11.55
N VAL A 43 -11.55 -18.02 10.50
CA VAL A 43 -13.02 -17.84 10.32
C VAL A 43 -13.64 -18.81 9.33
N GLY A 44 -12.91 -19.83 8.90
CA GLY A 44 -13.39 -20.89 8.00
C GLY A 44 -13.60 -20.40 6.55
N VAL A 45 -12.86 -19.41 6.12
CA VAL A 45 -12.87 -18.91 4.73
C VAL A 45 -11.62 -19.43 4.00
N PRO A 46 -11.75 -19.95 2.77
CA PRO A 46 -10.61 -20.45 2.02
C PRO A 46 -9.49 -19.41 1.88
N MET A 47 -8.24 -19.82 2.11
CA MET A 47 -7.07 -19.00 1.87
C MET A 47 -6.99 -18.56 0.39
N VAL A 48 -6.41 -17.39 0.15
CA VAL A 48 -6.14 -16.89 -1.20
C VAL A 48 -4.72 -17.23 -1.63
N GLU A 49 -4.52 -17.45 -2.93
CA GLU A 49 -3.20 -17.61 -3.51
C GLU A 49 -2.49 -16.26 -3.64
N PHE A 50 -1.19 -16.25 -3.37
CA PHE A 50 -0.39 -15.04 -3.59
C PHE A 50 -0.16 -14.87 -5.09
N ASN A 51 -0.56 -13.73 -5.59
CA ASN A 51 -0.28 -13.37 -6.97
C ASN A 51 0.93 -12.41 -7.03
N THR A 52 1.93 -12.80 -7.80
CA THR A 52 3.13 -11.98 -8.02
C THR A 52 2.92 -10.87 -9.05
N ASN A 53 1.83 -10.91 -9.80
CA ASN A 53 1.54 -9.94 -10.85
C ASN A 53 0.75 -8.73 -10.29
N ASN A 54 1.46 -7.77 -9.76
CA ASN A 54 0.95 -6.58 -9.07
C ASN A 54 0.73 -5.39 -10.03
N THR A 55 0.03 -5.58 -11.11
CA THR A 55 -0.15 -4.55 -12.15
C THR A 55 -1.03 -3.37 -11.72
N ILE A 56 -1.83 -3.52 -10.66
CA ILE A 56 -2.74 -2.48 -10.18
C ILE A 56 -2.32 -1.97 -8.81
N ALA A 57 -2.11 -2.86 -7.83
CA ALA A 57 -1.82 -2.45 -6.45
C ALA A 57 -0.54 -1.61 -6.33
N VAL A 58 0.52 -1.97 -7.06
CA VAL A 58 1.80 -1.23 -7.00
C VAL A 58 1.66 0.19 -7.55
N PRO A 59 1.22 0.41 -8.81
CA PRO A 59 1.06 1.76 -9.34
C PRO A 59 0.08 2.62 -8.53
N TRP A 60 -0.95 1.98 -7.96
CA TRP A 60 -1.90 2.69 -7.14
C TRP A 60 -1.31 3.12 -5.80
N ALA A 61 -0.59 2.23 -5.12
CA ALA A 61 0.12 2.56 -3.89
C ALA A 61 1.14 3.70 -4.12
N GLU A 62 1.89 3.67 -5.23
CA GLU A 62 2.80 4.76 -5.62
C GLU A 62 2.06 6.10 -5.80
N THR A 63 0.88 6.07 -6.41
CA THR A 63 0.04 7.27 -6.57
C THR A 63 -0.38 7.84 -5.22
N LEU A 64 -0.80 6.99 -4.29
CA LEU A 64 -1.20 7.41 -2.94
C LEU A 64 -0.03 7.95 -2.12
N VAL A 65 1.14 7.31 -2.22
CA VAL A 65 2.38 7.80 -1.60
C VAL A 65 2.73 9.19 -2.10
N LYS A 66 2.75 9.37 -3.43
CA LYS A 66 3.02 10.66 -4.03
C LYS A 66 2.02 11.73 -3.58
N HIS A 67 0.73 11.38 -3.53
CA HIS A 67 -0.31 12.29 -3.06
C HIS A 67 -0.09 12.71 -1.60
N ASP A 68 0.27 11.78 -0.70
CA ASP A 68 0.59 12.10 0.69
C ASP A 68 1.82 13.02 0.79
N LEU A 69 2.90 12.69 0.09
CA LEU A 69 4.14 13.47 0.12
C LEU A 69 3.98 14.89 -0.43
N GLU A 70 3.10 15.08 -1.42
CA GLU A 70 2.85 16.39 -2.02
C GLU A 70 1.85 17.24 -1.22
N THR A 71 0.84 16.61 -0.63
CA THR A 71 -0.33 17.32 -0.10
C THR A 71 -0.67 17.02 1.36
N GLY A 72 -0.17 15.92 1.93
CA GLY A 72 -0.67 15.35 3.18
C GLY A 72 -2.14 14.92 3.09
N GLY A 73 -2.61 14.65 1.87
CA GLY A 73 -4.01 14.43 1.54
C GLY A 73 -4.61 13.13 2.06
N VAL A 74 -5.91 12.99 1.86
CA VAL A 74 -6.66 11.80 2.28
C VAL A 74 -6.34 10.62 1.37
N ILE A 75 -6.16 9.44 1.96
CA ILE A 75 -6.07 8.17 1.23
C ILE A 75 -7.46 7.79 0.72
N TYR A 76 -7.56 7.37 -0.53
CA TYR A 76 -8.82 7.02 -1.19
C TYR A 76 -8.68 5.78 -2.06
N HIS A 77 -9.81 5.13 -2.35
CA HIS A 77 -9.86 3.91 -3.16
C HIS A 77 -9.72 4.22 -4.65
N CYS A 78 -9.14 3.25 -5.40
CA CYS A 78 -9.06 3.33 -6.85
C CYS A 78 -10.40 2.93 -7.49
N ASP A 79 -10.97 3.80 -8.30
CA ASP A 79 -12.14 3.48 -9.14
C ASP A 79 -11.78 2.49 -10.27
N CYS A 80 -10.49 2.23 -10.47
CA CYS A 80 -9.96 1.35 -11.51
C CYS A 80 -9.91 -0.14 -11.11
N ASN A 81 -10.33 -0.48 -9.88
CA ASN A 81 -10.13 -1.83 -9.36
C ASN A 81 -11.27 -2.78 -9.75
N PRO A 82 -10.97 -3.88 -10.48
CA PRO A 82 -11.96 -4.88 -10.85
C PRO A 82 -12.35 -5.85 -9.72
N GLY A 83 -11.65 -5.78 -8.58
CA GLY A 83 -11.85 -6.65 -7.43
C GLY A 83 -12.30 -5.89 -6.18
N ILE A 84 -11.94 -6.43 -5.02
CA ILE A 84 -12.08 -5.75 -3.73
C ILE A 84 -10.72 -5.19 -3.36
N GLU A 85 -10.67 -3.90 -3.06
CA GLU A 85 -9.51 -3.21 -2.54
C GLU A 85 -9.73 -2.86 -1.07
N ILE A 86 -8.74 -3.16 -0.26
CA ILE A 86 -8.68 -2.67 1.12
C ILE A 86 -7.34 -1.95 1.32
N ILE A 87 -7.40 -0.81 1.99
CA ILE A 87 -6.22 0.03 2.21
C ILE A 87 -6.00 0.19 3.71
N ALA A 88 -4.73 0.15 4.12
CA ALA A 88 -4.33 0.53 5.47
C ALA A 88 -3.24 1.58 5.41
N PHE A 89 -3.29 2.50 6.37
CA PHE A 89 -2.29 3.51 6.61
C PHE A 89 -1.92 3.46 8.10
N ILE A 90 -0.80 2.84 8.39
CA ILE A 90 -0.38 2.51 9.75
C ILE A 90 0.88 3.29 10.11
N VAL A 91 0.84 4.02 11.22
CA VAL A 91 2.06 4.64 11.79
C VAL A 91 2.92 3.53 12.42
N ILE A 92 4.13 3.37 11.90
CA ILE A 92 5.04 2.27 12.24
C ILE A 92 6.32 2.71 12.93
N GLY A 93 6.45 4.00 13.19
CA GLY A 93 7.62 4.58 13.83
C GLY A 93 7.43 6.05 14.17
N ASP A 94 8.49 6.65 14.68
CA ASP A 94 8.59 8.09 14.89
C ASP A 94 9.23 8.81 13.68
N GLN A 95 9.66 10.05 13.86
CA GLN A 95 10.31 10.82 12.80
C GLN A 95 11.73 10.32 12.46
N ASP A 96 12.35 9.56 13.35
CA ASP A 96 13.76 9.14 13.23
C ASP A 96 13.91 7.73 12.67
N LYS A 97 13.01 6.82 13.06
CA LYS A 97 13.13 5.40 12.71
C LYS A 97 11.82 4.64 12.73
N VAL A 98 11.78 3.54 11.97
CA VAL A 98 10.76 2.50 12.10
C VAL A 98 10.97 1.77 13.44
N THR A 99 9.91 1.53 14.20
CA THR A 99 9.95 0.90 15.52
C THR A 99 9.24 -0.45 15.59
N LEU A 100 8.35 -0.74 14.63
CA LEU A 100 7.62 -2.00 14.55
C LEU A 100 8.29 -2.98 13.60
N SER A 101 8.25 -4.25 13.95
CA SER A 101 8.65 -5.35 13.06
C SER A 101 7.60 -5.59 11.96
N SER A 102 7.96 -6.33 10.92
CA SER A 102 7.05 -6.69 9.83
C SER A 102 5.83 -7.49 10.31
N ASP A 103 6.01 -8.36 11.31
CA ASP A 103 4.94 -9.16 11.88
C ASP A 103 3.97 -8.30 12.69
N GLU A 104 4.48 -7.39 13.54
CA GLU A 104 3.65 -6.42 14.28
C GLU A 104 2.86 -5.52 13.33
N ILE A 105 3.48 -5.04 12.23
CA ILE A 105 2.80 -4.24 11.20
C ILE A 105 1.67 -5.06 10.56
N ALA A 106 1.92 -6.34 10.25
CA ALA A 106 0.93 -7.21 9.65
C ALA A 106 -0.27 -7.45 10.60
N GLU A 107 -0.02 -7.76 11.86
CA GLU A 107 -1.06 -7.95 12.86
C GLU A 107 -1.92 -6.70 13.05
N ILE A 108 -1.30 -5.53 13.19
CA ILE A 108 -2.01 -4.25 13.35
C ILE A 108 -2.84 -3.95 12.11
N THR A 109 -2.29 -4.19 10.92
CA THR A 109 -2.97 -3.95 9.64
C THR A 109 -4.22 -4.81 9.51
N VAL A 110 -4.10 -6.12 9.69
CA VAL A 110 -5.24 -7.06 9.57
C VAL A 110 -6.28 -6.82 10.66
N LYS A 111 -5.85 -6.51 11.88
CA LYS A 111 -6.75 -6.12 12.97
C LYS A 111 -7.51 -4.82 12.66
N ALA A 112 -6.88 -3.85 12.04
CA ALA A 112 -7.56 -2.63 11.61
C ALA A 112 -8.63 -2.92 10.55
N TRP A 113 -8.35 -3.81 9.61
CA TRP A 113 -9.33 -4.26 8.62
C TRP A 113 -10.46 -5.09 9.23
N ASP A 114 -10.17 -5.99 10.18
CA ASP A 114 -11.19 -6.78 10.89
C ASP A 114 -12.17 -5.90 11.71
N ASN A 115 -11.68 -4.78 12.22
CA ASN A 115 -12.49 -3.81 12.95
C ASN A 115 -13.30 -2.87 12.04
N SER A 116 -13.10 -2.90 10.72
CA SER A 116 -13.83 -2.10 9.73
C SER A 116 -14.81 -2.99 8.96
N PRO A 117 -16.14 -2.81 9.07
CA PRO A 117 -17.11 -3.71 8.46
C PRO A 117 -16.91 -3.95 6.98
N SER A 118 -16.63 -2.90 6.19
CA SER A 118 -16.41 -3.02 4.74
C SER A 118 -15.11 -3.75 4.40
N HIS A 119 -14.01 -3.48 5.14
CA HIS A 119 -12.74 -4.17 4.93
C HIS A 119 -12.82 -5.63 5.35
N LYS A 120 -13.49 -5.91 6.48
CA LYS A 120 -13.75 -7.27 6.96
C LYS A 120 -14.53 -8.08 5.93
N GLU A 121 -15.65 -7.54 5.40
CA GLU A 121 -16.43 -8.18 4.35
C GLU A 121 -15.56 -8.51 3.13
N GLY A 122 -14.70 -7.59 2.71
CA GLY A 122 -13.75 -7.80 1.61
C GLY A 122 -12.76 -8.93 1.93
N MET A 123 -12.14 -8.88 3.11
CA MET A 123 -11.15 -9.85 3.55
C MET A 123 -11.74 -11.27 3.72
N GLU A 124 -12.99 -11.39 4.18
CA GLU A 124 -13.68 -12.66 4.40
C GLU A 124 -14.50 -13.15 3.20
N ASN A 125 -14.44 -12.49 2.06
CA ASN A 125 -15.20 -12.88 0.88
C ASN A 125 -14.72 -14.22 0.31
N LYS A 126 -15.62 -15.22 0.34
CA LYS A 126 -15.34 -16.61 -0.08
C LYS A 126 -15.06 -16.76 -1.58
N ASN A 127 -15.48 -15.79 -2.39
CA ASN A 127 -15.30 -15.83 -3.83
C ASN A 127 -13.91 -15.33 -4.28
N MET A 128 -13.11 -14.81 -3.37
CA MET A 128 -11.76 -14.36 -3.66
C MET A 128 -10.82 -15.56 -3.72
N LYS A 129 -10.02 -15.64 -4.79
CA LYS A 129 -9.09 -16.74 -5.05
C LYS A 129 -7.64 -16.34 -4.95
N ARG A 130 -7.36 -15.05 -5.18
CA ARG A 130 -6.01 -14.50 -5.17
C ARG A 130 -5.98 -13.19 -4.41
N GLY A 131 -4.83 -12.90 -3.84
CA GLY A 131 -4.55 -11.63 -3.18
C GLY A 131 -3.24 -11.04 -3.64
N PHE A 132 -3.20 -9.74 -3.76
CA PHE A 132 -2.00 -8.93 -3.94
C PHE A 132 -1.89 -7.95 -2.81
N ASN A 133 -0.67 -7.65 -2.43
CA ASN A 133 -0.40 -6.58 -1.50
C ASN A 133 0.78 -5.74 -2.02
N ALA A 134 0.62 -4.44 -2.03
CA ALA A 134 1.71 -3.50 -2.24
C ALA A 134 1.88 -2.67 -0.97
N VAL A 135 3.08 -2.68 -0.40
CA VAL A 135 3.40 -1.92 0.81
C VAL A 135 4.52 -0.94 0.55
N TYR A 136 4.28 0.31 0.86
CA TYR A 136 5.28 1.37 0.84
C TYR A 136 5.52 1.91 2.25
N VAL A 137 6.79 2.04 2.58
CA VAL A 137 7.26 2.66 3.83
C VAL A 137 7.86 4.02 3.49
N PHE A 138 7.39 5.06 4.18
CA PHE A 138 7.86 6.43 3.97
C PHE A 138 7.54 7.32 5.17
N LYS A 139 8.11 8.50 5.20
CA LYS A 139 7.72 9.54 6.17
C LYS A 139 6.55 10.33 5.60
N SER A 140 5.42 10.25 6.26
CA SER A 140 4.18 10.83 5.77
C SER A 140 3.98 12.26 6.23
N ASN A 141 3.59 13.13 5.30
CA ASN A 141 3.18 14.49 5.63
C ASN A 141 1.87 14.51 6.44
N ARG A 142 0.98 13.56 6.17
CA ARG A 142 -0.26 13.37 6.92
C ARG A 142 -0.03 12.92 8.37
N ALA A 143 1.07 12.24 8.64
CA ALA A 143 1.44 11.73 9.95
C ALA A 143 2.56 12.58 10.62
N ASP A 144 2.64 13.87 10.33
CA ASP A 144 3.60 14.80 10.92
C ASP A 144 5.07 14.35 10.76
N GLY A 145 5.41 13.76 9.62
CA GLY A 145 6.74 13.26 9.30
C GLY A 145 7.11 11.94 9.97
N LYS A 146 6.17 11.24 10.59
CA LYS A 146 6.41 9.90 11.12
C LYS A 146 6.47 8.86 10.03
N TYR A 147 7.19 7.76 10.29
CA TYR A 147 7.18 6.61 9.40
C TYR A 147 5.82 5.92 9.39
N VAL A 148 5.34 5.63 8.19
CA VAL A 148 4.10 4.92 7.93
C VAL A 148 4.32 3.75 7.00
N ALA A 149 3.49 2.71 7.13
CA ALA A 149 3.29 1.69 6.12
C ALA A 149 1.92 1.93 5.47
N LEU A 150 1.93 2.22 4.17
CA LEU A 150 0.75 2.25 3.32
C LEU A 150 0.63 0.89 2.64
N SER A 151 -0.42 0.15 2.95
CA SER A 151 -0.74 -1.13 2.33
C SER A 151 -1.96 -0.99 1.43
N VAL A 152 -1.81 -1.37 0.17
CA VAL A 152 -2.90 -1.54 -0.79
C VAL A 152 -3.05 -3.03 -1.07
N TYR A 153 -4.07 -3.64 -0.51
CA TYR A 153 -4.37 -5.05 -0.71
C TYR A 153 -5.55 -5.21 -1.68
N GLN A 154 -5.35 -6.03 -2.70
CA GLN A 154 -6.37 -6.33 -3.69
C GLN A 154 -6.70 -7.81 -3.69
N PHE A 155 -7.99 -8.10 -3.58
CA PHE A 155 -8.54 -9.44 -3.73
C PHE A 155 -9.12 -9.60 -5.13
N ILE A 156 -8.80 -10.72 -5.77
CA ILE A 156 -9.22 -11.05 -7.11
C ILE A 156 -10.05 -12.32 -7.09
N ARG A 157 -11.15 -12.32 -7.84
CA ARG A 157 -11.95 -13.50 -8.15
C ARG A 157 -11.20 -14.41 -9.13
N ASP A 158 -11.84 -15.39 -9.70
CA ASP A 158 -11.19 -16.29 -10.64
C ASP A 158 -10.78 -15.61 -11.95
N LYS A 159 -9.83 -16.22 -12.70
CA LYS A 159 -9.34 -15.71 -14.00
C LYS A 159 -10.44 -15.44 -15.00
N GLU A 160 -11.50 -16.25 -15.01
CA GLU A 160 -12.64 -16.09 -15.93
C GLU A 160 -13.39 -14.78 -15.74
N TYR A 161 -13.36 -14.20 -14.53
CA TYR A 161 -13.99 -12.91 -14.27
C TYR A 161 -13.31 -11.77 -15.02
N TYR A 162 -12.00 -11.87 -15.22
CA TYR A 162 -11.20 -10.81 -15.88
C TYR A 162 -11.12 -11.00 -17.40
N ALA A 163 -11.28 -12.23 -17.91
CA ALA A 163 -11.29 -12.50 -19.34
C ALA A 163 -12.47 -11.83 -20.08
N ASN A 164 -13.51 -11.44 -19.32
CA ASN A 164 -14.71 -10.77 -19.86
C ASN A 164 -14.74 -9.27 -19.60
N LEU A 165 -13.65 -8.69 -19.08
CA LEU A 165 -13.53 -7.24 -18.89
C LEU A 165 -12.67 -6.67 -20.00
N ASP A 166 -13.26 -5.85 -20.86
CA ASP A 166 -12.48 -5.03 -21.77
C ASP A 166 -11.69 -3.98 -20.99
N TRP A 167 -10.38 -4.08 -21.06
CA TRP A 167 -9.47 -3.12 -20.47
C TRP A 167 -8.86 -2.27 -21.58
N ASP A 168 -8.98 -0.97 -21.46
CA ASP A 168 -8.12 -0.06 -22.20
C ASP A 168 -6.77 0.06 -21.49
N GLU A 169 -5.76 -0.57 -22.08
CA GLU A 169 -4.39 -0.57 -21.55
C GLU A 169 -3.78 0.86 -21.50
N ASN A 170 -4.30 1.79 -22.31
CA ASN A 170 -3.78 3.15 -22.38
C ASN A 170 -4.40 4.08 -21.33
N THR A 171 -5.66 3.89 -20.98
CA THR A 171 -6.35 4.74 -20.00
C THR A 171 -6.38 4.14 -18.61
N ARG A 172 -6.12 2.82 -18.48
CA ARG A 172 -6.26 2.06 -17.22
C ARG A 172 -7.67 2.18 -16.60
N VAL A 173 -8.66 2.49 -17.42
CA VAL A 173 -10.05 2.66 -17.01
C VAL A 173 -10.88 1.51 -17.57
N ARG A 174 -11.82 1.02 -16.79
CA ARG A 174 -12.80 0.03 -17.22
C ARG A 174 -13.74 0.68 -18.26
N ILE A 175 -13.84 0.09 -19.44
CA ILE A 175 -14.84 0.46 -20.43
C ILE A 175 -16.10 -0.39 -20.15
N PRO A 176 -17.28 0.23 -20.02
CA PRO A 176 -18.53 -0.47 -19.74
C PRO A 176 -19.00 -1.36 -20.90
#